data_8f2b2b95ad98db38308130c4e0739349
#
_entry.id   8f2b2b95ad98db38308130c4e0739349
#
_cell.length_a   1.000
_cell.length_b   1.000
_cell.length_c   1.000
_cell.angle_alpha   90.00
_cell.angle_beta   90.00
_cell.angle_gamma   90.00
#
_symmetry.space_group_name_H-M   'P 1'
#
loop_
_entity.id
_entity.type
_entity.pdbx_description
1 polymer ?
#
loop_
_entity_poly.entity_id
_entity_poly.type
_entity_poly.pdbx_seq_one_letter_code
_entity_poly.pdbx_strand_id
1 'polypeptide(L)'
;MADKLHFSLVSPAKELFSGEVDHVIAPGSDGEFGVLVNHAPFMTTLRNGVVRVLEGDTVKMRIFVRGGFADITSAGLTILAEEARMLDDVNAEDVQAEMEATLLKIQSLDKDDSNRATLQEHYDYLESLKAALLH
;
A
#
# COMPACT_ATOMS: atom_id res chain seq x y z
N MET A 1 22.91 -20.57 -7.23
CA MET A 1 21.84 -20.07 -6.33
C MET A 1 21.34 -18.75 -6.85
N ALA A 2 20.04 -18.61 -6.88
CA ALA A 2 19.48 -17.31 -7.21
C ALA A 2 19.62 -16.37 -6.02
N ASP A 3 20.08 -15.18 -6.29
CA ASP A 3 20.13 -14.14 -5.27
C ASP A 3 18.71 -13.67 -4.95
N LYS A 4 18.53 -13.17 -3.76
CA LYS A 4 17.23 -12.65 -3.30
C LYS A 4 17.25 -11.13 -3.26
N LEU A 5 16.10 -10.54 -3.46
CA LEU A 5 15.90 -9.11 -3.30
C LEU A 5 15.67 -8.81 -1.82
N HIS A 6 16.45 -7.90 -1.26
CA HIS A 6 16.17 -7.40 0.08
C HIS A 6 15.03 -6.39 -0.01
N PHE A 7 13.96 -6.63 0.74
CA PHE A 7 12.77 -5.78 0.72
C PHE A 7 12.42 -5.31 2.11
N SER A 8 12.16 -4.01 2.26
CA SER A 8 11.66 -3.40 3.49
C SER A 8 10.44 -2.57 3.19
N LEU A 9 9.41 -2.69 4.01
CA LEU A 9 8.21 -1.86 3.93
C LEU A 9 7.97 -1.23 5.30
N VAL A 10 7.97 0.09 5.33
CA VAL A 10 7.92 0.88 6.55
C VAL A 10 6.84 1.93 6.47
N SER A 11 6.12 2.14 7.57
CA SER A 11 5.24 3.29 7.76
C SER A 11 5.75 4.12 8.94
N PRO A 12 5.25 5.35 9.16
CA PRO A 12 5.68 6.12 10.32
C PRO A 12 5.46 5.42 11.65
N ALA A 13 4.47 4.54 11.73
CA ALA A 13 4.15 3.83 12.96
C ALA A 13 5.07 2.65 13.23
N LYS A 14 5.48 1.94 12.16
CA LYS A 14 6.24 0.70 12.33
C LYS A 14 6.81 0.17 11.03
N GLU A 15 7.74 -0.76 11.15
CA GLU A 15 8.21 -1.59 10.05
C GLU A 15 7.27 -2.79 9.93
N LEU A 16 6.63 -2.95 8.77
CA LEU A 16 5.71 -4.06 8.54
C LEU A 16 6.42 -5.31 8.03
N PHE A 17 7.48 -5.12 7.27
CA PHE A 17 8.22 -6.23 6.69
C PHE A 17 9.67 -5.84 6.44
N SER A 18 10.57 -6.78 6.67
CA SER A 18 11.96 -6.69 6.25
C SER A 18 12.48 -8.10 6.03
N GLY A 19 13.01 -8.37 4.86
CA GLY A 19 13.55 -9.70 4.56
C GLY A 19 13.91 -9.89 3.12
N GLU A 20 14.34 -11.10 2.80
CA GLU A 20 14.73 -11.49 1.45
C GLU A 20 13.53 -12.10 0.73
N VAL A 21 13.28 -11.64 -0.49
CA VAL A 21 12.13 -12.09 -1.29
C VAL A 21 12.58 -12.32 -2.73
N ASP A 22 11.73 -12.99 -3.51
CA ASP A 22 12.03 -13.21 -4.93
C ASP A 22 11.59 -12.04 -5.79
N HIS A 23 10.42 -11.50 -5.53
CA HIS A 23 9.79 -10.54 -6.44
C HIS A 23 8.79 -9.69 -5.67
N VAL A 24 8.73 -8.40 -5.97
CA VAL A 24 7.74 -7.48 -5.40
C VAL A 24 7.05 -6.77 -6.55
N ILE A 25 5.73 -6.69 -6.51
CA ILE A 25 4.94 -5.89 -7.45
C ILE A 25 4.29 -4.76 -6.65
N ALA A 26 4.52 -3.54 -7.07
CA ALA A 26 4.09 -2.35 -6.33
C ALA A 26 3.21 -1.42 -7.18
N PRO A 27 2.28 -0.69 -6.56
CA PRO A 27 1.35 0.19 -7.27
C PRO A 27 1.96 1.57 -7.50
N GLY A 28 2.78 1.71 -8.53
CA GLY A 28 3.36 3.00 -8.89
C GLY A 28 2.30 3.98 -9.38
N SER A 29 2.59 5.27 -9.28
CA SER A 29 1.69 6.34 -9.74
C SER A 29 1.41 6.24 -11.23
N ASP A 30 2.38 5.77 -12.00
CA ASP A 30 2.24 5.60 -13.46
C ASP A 30 1.82 4.19 -13.86
N GLY A 31 1.55 3.33 -12.90
CA GLY A 31 1.16 1.93 -13.11
C GLY A 31 1.95 0.97 -12.23
N GLU A 32 1.48 -0.27 -12.18
CA GLU A 32 2.19 -1.31 -11.43
C GLU A 32 3.56 -1.56 -12.04
N PHE A 33 4.52 -1.87 -11.18
CA PHE A 33 5.85 -2.27 -11.61
C PHE A 33 6.36 -3.42 -10.76
N GLY A 34 7.18 -4.27 -11.36
CA GLY A 34 7.77 -5.41 -10.67
C GLY A 34 9.25 -5.17 -10.40
N VAL A 35 9.71 -5.64 -9.25
CA VAL A 35 11.10 -5.52 -8.84
C VAL A 35 11.66 -6.90 -8.55
N LEU A 36 12.74 -7.22 -9.24
CA LEU A 36 13.53 -8.43 -9.01
C LEU A 36 14.90 -8.03 -8.50
N VAL A 37 15.69 -8.99 -8.03
CA VAL A 37 17.06 -8.72 -7.62
C VAL A 37 17.83 -8.11 -8.80
N ASN A 38 18.75 -7.20 -8.48
CA ASN A 38 19.56 -6.48 -9.48
C ASN A 38 18.77 -5.52 -10.37
N HIS A 39 17.58 -5.13 -9.97
CA HIS A 39 16.83 -4.09 -10.67
C HIS A 39 17.66 -2.79 -10.67
N ALA A 40 17.64 -2.09 -11.81
CA ALA A 40 18.34 -0.80 -11.92
C ALA A 40 17.78 0.20 -10.90
N PRO A 41 18.62 1.10 -10.38
CA PRO A 41 18.16 2.13 -9.44
C PRO A 41 16.96 2.91 -9.99
N PHE A 42 15.96 3.11 -9.13
CA PHE A 42 14.70 3.73 -9.55
C PHE A 42 13.98 4.26 -8.31
N MET A 43 13.34 5.40 -8.45
CA MET A 43 12.51 5.96 -7.38
C MET A 43 11.21 6.45 -7.99
N THR A 44 10.09 6.14 -7.35
CA THR A 44 8.78 6.58 -7.83
C THR A 44 7.81 6.73 -6.66
N THR A 45 6.82 7.58 -6.86
CA THR A 45 5.70 7.69 -5.92
C THR A 45 4.73 6.52 -6.12
N LEU A 46 3.99 6.21 -5.07
CA LEU A 46 2.99 5.14 -5.07
C LEU A 46 1.59 5.73 -4.95
N ARG A 47 0.64 5.09 -5.63
CA ARG A 47 -0.78 5.33 -5.41
C ARG A 47 -1.27 4.36 -4.34
N ASN A 48 -2.48 4.58 -3.83
CA ASN A 48 -3.12 3.61 -2.94
C ASN A 48 -3.31 2.30 -3.71
N GLY A 49 -2.92 1.21 -3.12
CA GLY A 49 -3.03 -0.08 -3.79
C GLY A 49 -2.32 -1.19 -3.04
N VAL A 50 -2.22 -2.34 -3.68
CA VAL A 50 -1.68 -3.56 -3.09
C VAL A 50 -0.24 -3.77 -3.53
N VAL A 51 0.64 -3.94 -2.54
CA VAL A 51 2.00 -4.44 -2.75
C VAL A 51 1.93 -5.96 -2.61
N ARG A 52 2.35 -6.68 -3.65
CA ARG A 52 2.39 -8.13 -3.65
C ARG A 52 3.82 -8.61 -3.53
N VAL A 53 4.05 -9.49 -2.58
CA VAL A 53 5.35 -10.12 -2.36
C VAL A 53 5.24 -11.56 -2.83
N LEU A 54 6.08 -11.95 -3.78
CA LEU A 54 6.02 -13.26 -4.40
C LEU A 54 7.25 -14.10 -4.06
N GLU A 55 7.01 -15.40 -3.96
CA GLU A 55 8.04 -16.41 -3.91
C GLU A 55 7.83 -17.31 -5.12
N GLY A 56 8.75 -17.26 -6.09
CA GLY A 56 8.49 -17.84 -7.39
C GLY A 56 7.29 -17.16 -8.04
N ASP A 57 6.30 -17.93 -8.45
CA ASP A 57 5.07 -17.41 -9.05
C ASP A 57 3.93 -17.29 -8.04
N THR A 58 4.19 -17.57 -6.76
CA THR A 58 3.16 -17.58 -5.73
C THR A 58 3.18 -16.29 -4.93
N VAL A 59 2.02 -15.66 -4.81
CA VAL A 59 1.87 -14.48 -3.94
C VAL A 59 1.82 -14.97 -2.49
N LYS A 60 2.82 -14.58 -1.71
CA LYS A 60 2.93 -14.97 -0.31
C LYS A 60 2.33 -13.95 0.63
N MET A 61 2.30 -12.69 0.22
CA MET A 61 1.87 -11.61 1.09
C MET A 61 1.29 -10.48 0.25
N ARG A 62 0.21 -9.90 0.74
CA ARG A 62 -0.42 -8.73 0.13
C ARG A 62 -0.53 -7.65 1.19
N ILE A 63 0.03 -6.49 0.91
CA ILE A 63 0.03 -5.37 1.85
C ILE A 63 -0.64 -4.19 1.16
N PHE A 64 -1.71 -3.66 1.74
CA PHE A 64 -2.35 -2.48 1.21
C PHE A 64 -1.64 -1.24 1.72
N VAL A 65 -1.20 -0.38 0.81
CA VAL A 65 -0.49 0.85 1.14
C VAL A 65 -1.30 2.08 0.78
N ARG A 66 -1.18 3.10 1.62
CA ARG A 66 -1.77 4.40 1.38
C ARG A 66 -0.66 5.34 0.94
N GLY A 67 -0.53 5.50 -0.38
CA GLY A 67 0.49 6.39 -0.93
C GLY A 67 1.91 6.02 -0.53
N GLY A 68 2.80 6.99 -0.61
CA GLY A 68 4.20 6.83 -0.27
C GLY A 68 5.08 6.77 -1.50
N PHE A 69 6.25 6.15 -1.35
CA PHE A 69 7.15 5.98 -2.48
C PHE A 69 8.03 4.75 -2.32
N ALA A 70 8.57 4.32 -3.45
CA ALA A 70 9.48 3.18 -3.53
C ALA A 70 10.85 3.67 -3.98
N ASP A 71 11.88 3.14 -3.34
CA ASP A 71 13.27 3.46 -3.65
C ASP A 71 14.03 2.16 -3.90
N ILE A 72 14.54 1.98 -5.12
CA ILE A 72 15.32 0.82 -5.50
C ILE A 72 16.78 1.26 -5.62
N THR A 73 17.64 0.60 -4.85
CA THR A 73 19.09 0.84 -4.86
C THR A 73 19.80 -0.49 -4.98
N SER A 74 21.13 -0.45 -4.98
CA SER A 74 21.94 -1.69 -4.95
C SER A 74 21.71 -2.49 -3.66
N ALA A 75 21.23 -1.84 -2.60
CA ALA A 75 20.91 -2.52 -1.33
C ALA A 75 19.57 -3.24 -1.35
N GLY A 76 18.69 -2.92 -2.31
CA GLY A 76 17.38 -3.55 -2.43
C GLY A 76 16.25 -2.54 -2.63
N LEU A 77 15.06 -2.96 -2.29
CA LEU A 77 13.83 -2.16 -2.41
C LEU A 77 13.36 -1.72 -1.03
N THR A 78 13.12 -0.42 -0.88
CA THR A 78 12.48 0.12 0.31
C THR A 78 11.20 0.82 -0.10
N ILE A 79 10.09 0.48 0.56
CA ILE A 79 8.81 1.19 0.39
C ILE A 79 8.52 1.94 1.69
N LEU A 80 8.30 3.25 1.55
CA LEU A 80 7.89 4.12 2.64
C LEU A 80 6.45 4.52 2.38
N ALA A 81 5.52 3.92 3.11
CA ALA A 81 4.10 4.16 2.96
C ALA A 81 3.59 5.10 4.06
N GLU A 82 2.60 5.93 3.75
CA GLU A 82 1.95 6.76 4.77
C GLU A 82 1.22 5.88 5.77
N GLU A 83 0.59 4.83 5.30
CA GLU A 83 -0.09 3.83 6.09
C GLU A 83 -0.04 2.50 5.34
N ALA A 84 0.07 1.40 6.06
CA ALA A 84 0.10 0.08 5.45
C ALA A 84 -0.63 -0.93 6.34
N ARG A 85 -1.36 -1.83 5.70
CA ARG A 85 -2.10 -2.90 6.39
C ARG A 85 -1.89 -4.20 5.65
N MET A 86 -1.63 -5.29 6.40
CA MET A 86 -1.65 -6.63 5.83
C MET A 86 -3.08 -6.96 5.44
N LEU A 87 -3.34 -7.30 4.18
CA LEU A 87 -4.70 -7.57 3.71
C LEU A 87 -5.35 -8.75 4.45
N ASP A 88 -4.57 -9.74 4.82
CA ASP A 88 -5.09 -10.89 5.54
C ASP A 88 -5.62 -10.54 6.93
N ASP A 89 -5.18 -9.41 7.49
CA ASP A 89 -5.61 -8.93 8.81
C ASP A 89 -6.78 -7.96 8.73
N VAL A 90 -7.24 -7.62 7.53
CA VAL A 90 -8.30 -6.62 7.33
C VAL A 90 -9.65 -7.31 7.21
N ASN A 91 -10.61 -6.84 8.01
CA ASN A 91 -11.98 -7.34 8.00
C ASN A 91 -12.86 -6.44 7.14
N ALA A 92 -13.52 -7.01 6.13
CA ALA A 92 -14.34 -6.25 5.20
C ALA A 92 -15.52 -5.54 5.88
N GLU A 93 -16.10 -6.15 6.91
CA GLU A 93 -17.20 -5.55 7.65
C GLU A 93 -16.76 -4.31 8.42
N ASP A 94 -15.56 -4.36 9.01
CA ASP A 94 -14.99 -3.22 9.73
C ASP A 94 -14.69 -2.07 8.77
N VAL A 95 -14.19 -2.37 7.57
CA VAL A 95 -13.94 -1.36 6.54
C VAL A 95 -15.24 -0.70 6.11
N GLN A 96 -16.29 -1.49 5.90
CA GLN A 96 -17.60 -0.97 5.52
C GLN A 96 -18.17 -0.06 6.60
N ALA A 97 -18.06 -0.45 7.87
CA ALA A 97 -18.53 0.36 8.99
C ALA A 97 -17.78 1.69 9.07
N GLU A 98 -16.45 1.66 8.86
CA GLU A 98 -15.64 2.86 8.86
C GLU A 98 -15.98 3.78 7.69
N MET A 99 -16.27 3.21 6.51
CA MET A 99 -16.72 3.97 5.35
C MET A 99 -18.02 4.70 5.63
N GLU A 100 -18.99 4.02 6.22
CA GLU A 100 -20.27 4.61 6.56
C GLU A 100 -20.14 5.74 7.59
N ALA A 101 -19.32 5.52 8.61
CA ALA A 101 -19.05 6.54 9.63
C ALA A 101 -18.37 7.77 9.02
N THR A 102 -17.41 7.55 8.12
CA THR A 102 -16.70 8.64 7.44
C THR A 102 -17.64 9.43 6.54
N LEU A 103 -18.52 8.73 5.81
CA LEU A 103 -19.49 9.39 4.93
C LEU A 103 -20.44 10.27 5.73
N LEU A 104 -20.90 9.80 6.88
CA LEU A 104 -21.77 10.61 7.75
C LEU A 104 -21.06 11.87 8.23
N LYS A 105 -19.78 11.76 8.57
CA LYS A 105 -18.98 12.94 8.97
C LYS A 105 -18.88 13.95 7.83
N ILE A 106 -18.61 13.46 6.61
CA ILE A 106 -18.52 14.33 5.43
C ILE A 106 -19.83 15.08 5.21
N GLN A 107 -20.95 14.35 5.29
CA GLN A 107 -22.28 14.93 5.07
C GLN A 107 -22.67 15.93 6.14
N SER A 108 -22.13 15.83 7.34
CA SER A 108 -22.42 16.74 8.44
C SER A 108 -21.60 18.04 8.38
N LEU A 109 -20.58 18.11 7.53
CA LEU A 109 -19.72 19.29 7.40
C LEU A 109 -20.24 20.24 6.32
N ASP A 110 -20.01 21.54 6.54
CA ASP A 110 -20.27 22.56 5.53
C ASP A 110 -19.37 22.32 4.31
N LYS A 111 -19.84 22.72 3.14
CA LYS A 111 -19.09 22.54 1.89
C LYS A 111 -17.72 23.16 1.92
N ASP A 112 -17.56 24.24 2.68
CA ASP A 112 -16.31 25.00 2.78
C ASP A 112 -15.44 24.60 3.97
N ASP A 113 -15.84 23.55 4.71
CA ASP A 113 -15.05 23.10 5.85
C ASP A 113 -13.75 22.50 5.39
N SER A 114 -12.63 22.93 5.98
CA SER A 114 -11.29 22.50 5.60
C SER A 114 -11.05 21.00 5.86
N ASN A 115 -11.80 20.41 6.80
CA ASN A 115 -11.65 18.98 7.13
C ASN A 115 -12.34 18.07 6.11
N ARG A 116 -13.19 18.64 5.25
CA ARG A 116 -13.96 17.85 4.30
C ARG A 116 -13.06 17.14 3.29
N ALA A 117 -12.04 17.81 2.79
CA ALA A 117 -11.10 17.22 1.84
C ALA A 117 -10.32 16.04 2.47
N THR A 118 -9.87 16.20 3.70
CA THR A 118 -9.16 15.14 4.43
C THR A 118 -10.04 13.92 4.65
N LEU A 119 -11.30 14.13 5.01
CA LEU A 119 -12.25 13.03 5.19
C LEU A 119 -12.58 12.36 3.87
N GLN A 120 -12.66 13.12 2.78
CA GLN A 120 -12.91 12.56 1.46
C GLN A 120 -11.74 11.68 1.02
N GLU A 121 -10.50 12.12 1.25
CA GLU A 121 -9.33 11.31 0.96
C GLU A 121 -9.33 10.00 1.77
N HIS A 122 -9.73 10.08 3.02
CA HIS A 122 -9.84 8.89 3.86
C HIS A 122 -10.91 7.93 3.34
N TYR A 123 -12.05 8.47 2.93
CA TYR A 123 -13.11 7.65 2.33
C TYR A 123 -12.63 6.97 1.04
N ASP A 124 -11.95 7.70 0.18
CA ASP A 124 -11.41 7.16 -1.07
C ASP A 124 -10.39 6.04 -0.80
N TYR A 125 -9.57 6.22 0.22
CA TYR A 125 -8.64 5.17 0.68
C TYR A 125 -9.40 3.91 1.11
N LEU A 126 -10.46 4.08 1.91
CA LEU A 126 -11.28 2.96 2.37
C LEU A 126 -11.97 2.24 1.21
N GLU A 127 -12.46 2.98 0.21
CA GLU A 127 -13.02 2.39 -1.01
C GLU A 127 -11.99 1.52 -1.73
N SER A 128 -10.78 2.02 -1.88
CA SER A 128 -9.70 1.26 -2.53
C SER A 128 -9.35 0.01 -1.73
N LEU A 129 -9.32 0.12 -0.40
CA LEU A 129 -9.05 -1.01 0.48
C LEU A 129 -10.14 -2.07 0.35
N LYS A 130 -11.39 -1.65 0.34
CA LYS A 130 -12.52 -2.56 0.17
C LYS A 130 -12.45 -3.28 -1.17
N ALA A 131 -12.15 -2.56 -2.25
CA ALA A 131 -12.01 -3.15 -3.57
C ALA A 131 -10.90 -4.20 -3.60
N ALA A 132 -9.78 -3.94 -2.90
CA ALA A 132 -8.66 -4.89 -2.81
C ALA A 132 -9.06 -6.18 -2.09
N LEU A 133 -9.96 -6.10 -1.11
CA LEU A 133 -10.43 -7.27 -0.36
C LEU A 133 -11.33 -8.18 -1.21
N LEU A 134 -11.96 -7.65 -2.25
CA LEU A 134 -12.85 -8.41 -3.13
C LEU A 134 -12.09 -9.16 -4.22
N HIS A 135 -10.82 -8.92 -4.37
CA HIS A 135 -9.94 -9.57 -5.33
C HIS A 135 -8.87 -10.41 -4.63
#